data_b030075ac28182244158f742dc010b1b
#
_entry.id   b030075ac28182244158f742dc010b1b
#
_cell.length_a   1.000
_cell.length_b   1.000
_cell.length_c   1.000
_cell.angle_alpha   90.00
_cell.angle_beta   90.00
_cell.angle_gamma   90.00
#
_symmetry.space_group_name_H-M   'P 1'
#
loop_
_entity.id
_entity.type
_entity.pdbx_description
1 polymer ?
#
loop_
_entity_poly.entity_id
_entity_poly.type
_entity_poly.pdbx_seq_one_letter_code
_entity_poly.pdbx_strand_id
1 'polypeptide(L)'
;MGMNIAVIAGGTSTERDISILTSTKVCESLRRNGYNANIVDVFFGIDSENVDNFFNNDNDLEKLCKYLKNQTPDVEKELEARKALGKGFFGDNVLELCQKADIVFMGLHGSNGEDGKIQAAFELMGIKYTGTDYISSAISMSKELTKKVLVPEGIPMPKGIALHKGHKVEYVPFPCVVKPCCGGSSVG
;
A
#
# COMPACT_ATOMS: atom_id res chain seq x y z
N MET A 1 -19.40 -7.84 -20.50
CA MET A 1 -18.12 -8.27 -19.92
C MET A 1 -18.00 -7.61 -18.56
N GLY A 2 -17.56 -8.34 -17.54
CA GLY A 2 -17.34 -7.76 -16.20
C GLY A 2 -16.19 -6.77 -16.22
N MET A 3 -16.21 -5.79 -15.30
CA MET A 3 -15.12 -4.83 -15.11
C MET A 3 -13.84 -5.57 -14.68
N ASN A 4 -12.71 -5.20 -15.25
CA ASN A 4 -11.38 -5.73 -14.91
C ASN A 4 -10.80 -4.96 -13.72
N ILE A 5 -10.54 -5.64 -12.62
CA ILE A 5 -10.05 -5.04 -11.37
C ILE A 5 -8.71 -5.67 -10.99
N ALA A 6 -7.65 -4.87 -10.99
CA ALA A 6 -6.38 -5.28 -10.44
C ALA A 6 -6.38 -5.01 -8.92
N VAL A 7 -6.26 -6.04 -8.12
CA VAL A 7 -6.12 -5.92 -6.66
C VAL A 7 -4.64 -5.93 -6.32
N ILE A 8 -4.07 -4.78 -6.01
CA ILE A 8 -2.65 -4.70 -5.61
C ILE A 8 -2.49 -5.01 -4.12
N ALA A 9 -1.53 -5.88 -3.82
CA ALA A 9 -1.28 -6.41 -2.48
C ALA A 9 0.22 -6.50 -2.16
N GLY A 10 0.55 -6.93 -0.97
CA GLY A 10 1.94 -7.21 -0.57
C GLY A 10 2.73 -5.94 -0.28
N GLY A 11 3.72 -5.66 -1.12
CA GLY A 11 4.63 -4.54 -0.91
C GLY A 11 5.73 -4.84 0.11
N THR A 12 6.33 -3.78 0.68
CA THR A 12 7.51 -3.86 1.55
C THR A 12 7.27 -3.39 2.99
N SER A 13 6.02 -3.10 3.36
CA SER A 13 5.69 -2.70 4.72
C SER A 13 5.68 -3.88 5.69
N THR A 14 5.77 -3.60 6.97
CA THR A 14 5.61 -4.60 8.03
C THR A 14 4.22 -5.24 8.07
N GLU A 15 3.25 -4.64 7.35
CA GLU A 15 1.86 -5.10 7.25
C GLU A 15 1.61 -5.91 5.96
N ARG A 16 2.66 -6.37 5.27
CA ARG A 16 2.58 -7.14 4.03
C ARG A 16 1.61 -8.33 4.09
N ASP A 17 1.70 -9.15 5.12
CA ASP A 17 0.87 -10.36 5.26
C ASP A 17 -0.61 -10.01 5.45
N ILE A 18 -0.89 -8.93 6.16
CA ILE A 18 -2.25 -8.40 6.35
C ILE A 18 -2.80 -7.89 5.03
N SER A 19 -1.98 -7.18 4.26
CA SER A 19 -2.33 -6.73 2.91
C SER A 19 -2.74 -7.90 2.00
N ILE A 20 -1.94 -8.96 1.94
CA ILE A 20 -2.22 -10.14 1.13
C ILE A 20 -3.54 -10.80 1.57
N LEU A 21 -3.73 -10.99 2.88
CA LEU A 21 -4.94 -11.61 3.41
C LEU A 21 -6.20 -10.79 3.12
N THR A 22 -6.14 -9.49 3.34
CA THR A 22 -7.25 -8.56 3.06
C THR A 22 -7.59 -8.56 1.57
N SER A 23 -6.58 -8.44 0.72
CA SER A 23 -6.72 -8.42 -0.74
C SER A 23 -7.31 -9.72 -1.28
N THR A 24 -6.95 -10.87 -0.68
CA THR A 24 -7.55 -12.16 -1.04
C THR A 24 -9.06 -12.15 -0.81
N LYS A 25 -9.51 -11.74 0.37
CA LYS A 25 -10.95 -11.67 0.70
C LYS A 25 -11.70 -10.67 -0.18
N VAL A 26 -11.09 -9.54 -0.49
CA VAL A 26 -11.67 -8.55 -1.40
C VAL A 26 -11.80 -9.13 -2.81
N CYS A 27 -10.75 -9.76 -3.33
CA CYS A 27 -10.77 -10.38 -4.65
C CYS A 27 -11.84 -11.46 -4.76
N GLU A 28 -11.99 -12.33 -3.74
CA GLU A 28 -13.09 -13.32 -3.67
C GLU A 28 -14.46 -12.65 -3.73
N SER A 29 -14.64 -11.55 -2.99
CA SER A 29 -15.88 -10.80 -2.98
C SER A 29 -16.19 -10.16 -4.34
N LEU A 30 -15.19 -9.57 -4.98
CA LEU A 30 -15.31 -8.99 -6.32
C LEU A 30 -15.71 -10.05 -7.35
N ARG A 31 -15.06 -11.21 -7.35
CA ARG A 31 -15.40 -12.33 -8.24
C ARG A 31 -16.82 -12.83 -8.01
N ARG A 32 -17.27 -12.99 -6.76
CA ARG A 32 -18.64 -13.38 -6.42
C ARG A 32 -19.69 -12.37 -6.94
N ASN A 33 -19.31 -11.11 -7.12
CA ASN A 33 -20.16 -10.06 -7.68
C ASN A 33 -20.00 -9.90 -9.20
N GLY A 34 -19.33 -10.81 -9.89
CA GLY A 34 -19.23 -10.86 -11.35
C GLY A 34 -18.17 -9.96 -11.96
N TYR A 35 -17.21 -9.47 -11.17
CA TYR A 35 -16.05 -8.72 -11.67
C TYR A 35 -14.89 -9.65 -12.03
N ASN A 36 -14.11 -9.27 -13.03
CA ASN A 36 -12.88 -9.95 -13.41
C ASN A 36 -11.75 -9.43 -12.51
N ALA A 37 -11.62 -9.97 -11.31
CA ALA A 37 -10.65 -9.49 -10.33
C ALA A 37 -9.51 -10.49 -10.12
N ASN A 38 -8.27 -10.00 -10.04
CA ASN A 38 -7.12 -10.82 -9.65
C ASN A 38 -6.12 -10.01 -8.83
N ILE A 39 -5.25 -10.73 -8.08
CA ILE A 39 -4.28 -10.14 -7.15
C ILE A 39 -2.90 -10.13 -7.80
N VAL A 40 -2.20 -9.00 -7.64
CA VAL A 40 -0.78 -8.88 -7.97
C VAL A 40 -0.02 -8.29 -6.78
N ASP A 41 1.14 -8.88 -6.47
CA ASP A 41 2.06 -8.28 -5.52
C ASP A 41 2.71 -7.05 -6.15
N VAL A 42 2.54 -5.88 -5.52
CA VAL A 42 3.04 -4.63 -6.08
C VAL A 42 4.56 -4.57 -6.18
N PHE A 43 5.24 -5.31 -5.31
CA PHE A 43 6.71 -5.32 -5.26
C PHE A 43 7.32 -6.43 -6.11
N PHE A 44 6.78 -7.66 -6.07
CA PHE A 44 7.33 -8.77 -6.88
C PHE A 44 6.83 -8.76 -8.32
N GLY A 45 5.60 -8.31 -8.56
CA GLY A 45 5.00 -8.32 -9.89
C GLY A 45 4.58 -9.71 -10.36
N ILE A 46 4.54 -9.88 -11.67
CA ILE A 46 4.25 -11.16 -12.34
C ILE A 46 5.08 -11.30 -13.62
N ASP A 47 5.21 -12.53 -14.10
CA ASP A 47 5.86 -12.82 -15.37
C ASP A 47 5.04 -12.31 -16.56
N SER A 48 5.73 -11.91 -17.65
CA SER A 48 5.11 -11.30 -18.83
C SER A 48 4.08 -12.21 -19.51
N GLU A 49 4.30 -13.52 -19.52
CA GLU A 49 3.38 -14.52 -20.09
C GLU A 49 2.01 -14.60 -19.36
N ASN A 50 1.92 -14.07 -18.14
CA ASN A 50 0.69 -14.04 -17.34
C ASN A 50 -0.09 -12.73 -17.47
N VAL A 51 0.45 -11.70 -18.12
CA VAL A 51 -0.17 -10.37 -18.22
C VAL A 51 -1.46 -10.40 -19.03
N ASP A 52 -1.45 -11.05 -20.20
CA ASP A 52 -2.62 -11.03 -21.09
C ASP A 52 -3.79 -11.85 -20.56
N ASN A 53 -3.52 -12.86 -19.75
CA ASN A 53 -4.54 -13.70 -19.12
C ASN A 53 -4.88 -13.31 -17.69
N PHE A 54 -4.31 -12.23 -17.17
CA PHE A 54 -4.43 -11.86 -15.75
C PHE A 54 -5.89 -11.74 -15.28
N PHE A 55 -6.73 -11.05 -16.02
CA PHE A 55 -8.15 -10.85 -15.66
C PHE A 55 -9.06 -12.03 -16.02
N ASN A 56 -8.61 -12.92 -16.89
CA ASN A 56 -9.37 -14.10 -17.31
C ASN A 56 -9.00 -15.37 -16.53
N ASN A 57 -8.05 -15.26 -15.64
CA ASN A 57 -7.52 -16.40 -14.90
C ASN A 57 -8.29 -16.60 -13.59
N ASP A 58 -8.94 -17.73 -13.46
CA ASP A 58 -9.71 -18.14 -12.28
C ASP A 58 -8.80 -18.85 -11.27
N ASN A 59 -7.72 -18.20 -10.89
CA ASN A 59 -6.73 -18.71 -9.94
C ASN A 59 -7.40 -19.07 -8.60
N ASP A 60 -6.94 -20.16 -8.01
CA ASP A 60 -7.21 -20.53 -6.63
C ASP A 60 -6.60 -19.49 -5.70
N LEU A 61 -7.42 -18.55 -5.21
CA LEU A 61 -6.98 -17.44 -4.38
C LEU A 61 -6.40 -17.89 -3.03
N GLU A 62 -6.81 -19.05 -2.52
CA GLU A 62 -6.24 -19.60 -1.29
C GLU A 62 -4.80 -20.07 -1.51
N LYS A 63 -4.54 -20.75 -2.63
CA LYS A 63 -3.17 -21.14 -3.02
C LYS A 63 -2.31 -19.94 -3.31
N LEU A 64 -2.86 -18.94 -4.02
CA LEU A 64 -2.16 -17.70 -4.30
C LEU A 64 -1.81 -16.94 -3.01
N CYS A 65 -2.72 -16.83 -2.07
CA CYS A 65 -2.48 -16.23 -0.76
C CYS A 65 -1.33 -16.94 -0.02
N LYS A 66 -1.35 -18.26 0.05
CA LYS A 66 -0.29 -19.06 0.67
C LYS A 66 1.06 -18.84 -0.03
N TYR A 67 1.07 -18.84 -1.36
CA TYR A 67 2.27 -18.58 -2.16
C TYR A 67 2.88 -17.21 -1.87
N LEU A 68 2.07 -16.14 -1.93
CA LEU A 68 2.52 -14.77 -1.69
C LEU A 68 3.02 -14.56 -0.24
N LYS A 69 2.38 -15.19 0.75
CA LYS A 69 2.83 -15.12 2.15
C LYS A 69 4.13 -15.87 2.40
N ASN A 70 4.36 -16.98 1.71
CA ASN A 70 5.61 -17.74 1.82
C ASN A 70 6.79 -17.04 1.14
N GLN A 71 6.53 -16.08 0.26
CA GLN A 71 7.54 -15.19 -0.30
C GLN A 71 7.82 -14.03 0.67
N THR A 72 8.23 -14.32 1.91
CA THR A 72 8.70 -13.27 2.81
C THR A 72 10.08 -12.81 2.33
N PRO A 73 10.19 -11.68 1.64
CA PRO A 73 11.49 -11.25 1.13
C PRO A 73 12.33 -10.71 2.28
N ASP A 74 13.62 -10.91 2.17
CA ASP A 74 14.56 -9.99 2.79
C ASP A 74 14.45 -8.65 2.03
N VAL A 75 13.52 -7.80 2.50
CA VAL A 75 13.13 -6.55 1.83
C VAL A 75 14.34 -5.65 1.60
N GLU A 76 15.28 -5.59 2.55
CA GLU A 76 16.47 -4.75 2.44
C GLU A 76 17.36 -5.24 1.31
N LYS A 77 17.63 -6.54 1.26
CA LYS A 77 18.44 -7.17 0.21
C LYS A 77 17.81 -7.02 -1.18
N GLU A 78 16.49 -7.21 -1.28
CA GLU A 78 15.77 -7.04 -2.54
C GLU A 78 15.75 -5.59 -3.02
N LEU A 79 15.59 -4.63 -2.10
CA LEU A 79 15.67 -3.20 -2.44
C LEU A 79 17.07 -2.80 -2.92
N GLU A 80 18.13 -3.32 -2.30
CA GLU A 80 19.51 -3.08 -2.74
C GLU A 80 19.78 -3.67 -4.12
N ALA A 81 19.34 -4.92 -4.35
CA ALA A 81 19.47 -5.57 -5.64
C ALA A 81 18.74 -4.81 -6.75
N ARG A 82 17.52 -4.33 -6.49
CA ARG A 82 16.75 -3.50 -7.43
C ARG A 82 17.42 -2.16 -7.73
N LYS A 83 17.95 -1.48 -6.70
CA LYS A 83 18.71 -0.24 -6.90
C LYS A 83 19.93 -0.45 -7.78
N ALA A 84 20.67 -1.54 -7.57
CA ALA A 84 21.82 -1.88 -8.39
C ALA A 84 21.45 -2.12 -9.88
N LEU A 85 20.24 -2.60 -10.16
CA LEU A 85 19.70 -2.81 -11.49
C LEU A 85 18.96 -1.57 -12.07
N GLY A 86 18.93 -0.44 -11.35
CA GLY A 86 18.15 0.74 -11.75
C GLY A 86 16.64 0.54 -11.74
N LYS A 87 16.14 -0.52 -11.09
CA LYS A 87 14.70 -0.81 -10.98
C LYS A 87 14.08 -0.03 -9.81
N GLY A 88 12.87 0.48 -10.05
CA GLY A 88 12.07 1.17 -9.03
C GLY A 88 11.36 0.22 -8.05
N PHE A 89 10.39 0.77 -7.33
CA PHE A 89 9.58 0.05 -6.34
C PHE A 89 8.66 -1.01 -6.97
N PHE A 90 8.03 -0.70 -8.10
CA PHE A 90 7.08 -1.60 -8.74
C PHE A 90 7.76 -2.83 -9.30
N GLY A 91 7.17 -3.99 -9.04
CA GLY A 91 7.57 -5.26 -9.63
C GLY A 91 7.34 -5.31 -11.14
N ASP A 92 7.93 -6.29 -11.79
CA ASP A 92 7.81 -6.43 -13.23
C ASP A 92 6.33 -6.59 -13.63
N ASN A 93 5.91 -5.87 -14.67
CA ASN A 93 4.58 -5.84 -15.27
C ASN A 93 3.43 -5.28 -14.38
N VAL A 94 3.68 -4.84 -13.15
CA VAL A 94 2.64 -4.28 -12.26
C VAL A 94 1.96 -3.06 -12.86
N LEU A 95 2.75 -2.09 -13.33
CA LEU A 95 2.20 -0.85 -13.89
C LEU A 95 1.42 -1.10 -15.18
N GLU A 96 1.88 -2.03 -16.01
CA GLU A 96 1.16 -2.46 -17.22
C GLU A 96 -0.20 -3.07 -16.87
N LEU A 97 -0.25 -3.95 -15.86
CA LEU A 97 -1.51 -4.53 -15.37
C LEU A 97 -2.46 -3.46 -14.83
N CYS A 98 -1.94 -2.52 -14.05
CA CYS A 98 -2.73 -1.42 -13.51
C CYS A 98 -3.30 -0.52 -14.62
N GLN A 99 -2.58 -0.31 -15.72
CA GLN A 99 -3.07 0.44 -16.88
C GLN A 99 -4.10 -0.33 -17.70
N LYS A 100 -4.01 -1.68 -17.76
CA LYS A 100 -5.00 -2.55 -18.41
C LYS A 100 -6.29 -2.73 -17.59
N ALA A 101 -6.26 -2.44 -16.29
CA ALA A 101 -7.43 -2.51 -15.42
C ALA A 101 -8.39 -1.33 -15.65
N ASP A 102 -9.68 -1.57 -15.50
CA ASP A 102 -10.68 -0.49 -15.46
C ASP A 102 -10.54 0.34 -14.16
N ILE A 103 -10.14 -0.32 -13.08
CA ILE A 103 -9.81 0.28 -11.78
C ILE A 103 -8.85 -0.62 -10.99
N VAL A 104 -7.99 -0.01 -10.20
CA VAL A 104 -7.10 -0.69 -9.26
C VAL A 104 -7.68 -0.63 -7.85
N PHE A 105 -7.84 -1.78 -7.20
CA PHE A 105 -8.15 -1.84 -5.79
C PHE A 105 -6.86 -1.78 -4.96
N MET A 106 -6.75 -0.75 -4.10
CA MET A 106 -5.60 -0.53 -3.23
C MET A 106 -5.72 -1.40 -1.97
N GLY A 107 -5.20 -2.63 -2.03
CA GLY A 107 -5.20 -3.56 -0.90
C GLY A 107 -3.95 -3.49 -0.02
N LEU A 108 -3.14 -2.46 -0.20
CA LEU A 108 -1.90 -2.24 0.54
C LEU A 108 -2.16 -1.62 1.92
N HIS A 109 -1.29 -1.93 2.88
CA HIS A 109 -1.29 -1.34 4.21
C HIS A 109 0.09 -0.74 4.55
N GLY A 110 0.08 0.35 5.31
CA GLY A 110 1.30 1.01 5.77
C GLY A 110 2.06 1.77 4.68
N SER A 111 3.37 1.74 4.77
CA SER A 111 4.26 2.48 3.85
C SER A 111 4.03 2.10 2.39
N ASN A 112 4.10 3.08 1.52
CA ASN A 112 3.85 3.06 0.08
C ASN A 112 2.37 2.87 -0.31
N GLY A 113 1.56 2.17 0.50
CA GLY A 113 0.14 1.98 0.23
C GLY A 113 -0.74 3.13 0.74
N GLU A 114 -0.40 3.68 1.92
CA GLU A 114 -1.22 4.69 2.62
C GLU A 114 -0.55 6.07 2.74
N ASP A 115 0.67 6.23 2.23
CA ASP A 115 1.48 7.46 2.36
C ASP A 115 1.47 8.37 1.13
N GLY A 116 0.61 8.07 0.15
CA GLY A 116 0.41 8.89 -1.04
C GLY A 116 1.37 8.62 -2.21
N LYS A 117 2.41 7.80 -2.03
CA LYS A 117 3.43 7.59 -3.08
C LYS A 117 2.90 6.84 -4.29
N ILE A 118 2.20 5.74 -4.07
CA ILE A 118 1.60 4.95 -5.16
C ILE A 118 0.46 5.74 -5.79
N GLN A 119 -0.36 6.42 -4.98
CA GLN A 119 -1.42 7.28 -5.45
C GLN A 119 -0.90 8.36 -6.40
N ALA A 120 0.18 9.06 -6.04
CA ALA A 120 0.82 10.06 -6.90
C ALA A 120 1.33 9.46 -8.22
N ALA A 121 1.94 8.28 -8.16
CA ALA A 121 2.39 7.57 -9.37
C ALA A 121 1.20 7.22 -10.27
N PHE A 122 0.11 6.72 -9.71
CA PHE A 122 -1.10 6.36 -10.45
C PHE A 122 -1.79 7.57 -11.08
N GLU A 123 -1.85 8.69 -10.36
CA GLU A 123 -2.40 9.94 -10.90
C GLU A 123 -1.60 10.45 -12.10
N LEU A 124 -0.26 10.44 -12.01
CA LEU A 124 0.61 10.82 -13.13
C LEU A 124 0.43 9.91 -14.36
N MET A 125 0.08 8.64 -14.14
CA MET A 125 -0.12 7.66 -15.19
C MET A 125 -1.58 7.56 -15.67
N GLY A 126 -2.51 8.31 -15.08
CA GLY A 126 -3.94 8.24 -15.39
C GLY A 126 -4.60 6.93 -14.96
N ILE A 127 -4.01 6.19 -14.01
CA ILE A 127 -4.55 4.93 -13.48
C ILE A 127 -5.62 5.25 -12.44
N LYS A 128 -6.82 4.71 -12.62
CA LYS A 128 -7.90 4.83 -11.64
C LYS A 128 -7.68 3.87 -10.49
N TYR A 129 -7.88 4.33 -9.26
CA TYR A 129 -7.69 3.51 -8.06
C TYR A 129 -8.74 3.81 -6.99
N THR A 130 -8.91 2.90 -6.04
CA THR A 130 -9.77 3.08 -4.87
C THR A 130 -9.01 3.77 -3.74
N GLY A 131 -9.69 4.64 -2.99
CA GLY A 131 -9.11 5.34 -1.85
C GLY A 131 -9.03 6.84 -2.06
N THR A 132 -8.31 7.52 -1.17
CA THR A 132 -8.12 8.97 -1.22
C THR A 132 -6.89 9.33 -2.06
N ASP A 133 -6.81 10.60 -2.48
CA ASP A 133 -5.70 11.14 -3.27
C ASP A 133 -4.35 11.12 -2.52
N TYR A 134 -3.27 11.43 -3.24
CA TYR A 134 -1.92 11.39 -2.69
C TYR A 134 -1.68 12.42 -1.59
N ILE A 135 -2.30 13.62 -1.67
CA ILE A 135 -2.10 14.69 -0.69
C ILE A 135 -2.77 14.30 0.64
N SER A 136 -4.04 13.89 0.58
CA SER A 136 -4.80 13.46 1.75
C SER A 136 -4.16 12.25 2.42
N SER A 137 -3.69 11.27 1.63
CA SER A 137 -2.95 10.11 2.11
C SER A 137 -1.66 10.51 2.82
N ALA A 138 -0.83 11.36 2.21
CA ALA A 138 0.44 11.80 2.78
C ALA A 138 0.26 12.58 4.10
N ILE A 139 -0.72 13.48 4.15
CA ILE A 139 -1.04 14.25 5.36
C ILE A 139 -1.52 13.31 6.46
N SER A 140 -2.45 12.40 6.16
CA SER A 140 -3.04 11.50 7.14
C SER A 140 -2.04 10.49 7.70
N MET A 141 -1.06 10.06 6.91
CA MET A 141 0.00 9.17 7.35
C MET A 141 0.94 9.83 8.38
N SER A 142 1.15 11.14 8.29
CA SER A 142 2.01 11.89 9.21
C SER A 142 1.21 12.52 10.36
N LYS A 143 1.35 11.96 11.57
CA LYS A 143 0.68 12.48 12.77
C LYS A 143 1.01 13.93 13.07
N GLU A 144 2.21 14.38 12.74
CA GLU A 144 2.63 15.78 12.87
C GLU A 144 1.93 16.67 11.84
N LEU A 145 1.95 16.28 10.56
CA LEU A 145 1.29 17.06 9.49
C LEU A 145 -0.22 17.10 9.69
N THR A 146 -0.83 15.99 10.05
CA THR A 146 -2.27 15.94 10.39
C THR A 146 -2.61 16.97 11.45
N LYS A 147 -1.84 17.05 12.54
CA LYS A 147 -2.06 18.07 13.58
C LYS A 147 -1.86 19.49 13.07
N LYS A 148 -0.81 19.74 12.30
CA LYS A 148 -0.52 21.07 11.73
C LYS A 148 -1.63 21.56 10.81
N VAL A 149 -2.30 20.67 10.10
CA VAL A 149 -3.39 21.02 9.18
C VAL A 149 -4.72 21.14 9.94
N LEU A 150 -5.07 20.19 10.80
CA LEU A 150 -6.41 20.10 11.36
C LEU A 150 -6.64 20.99 12.61
N VAL A 151 -5.60 21.22 13.42
CA VAL A 151 -5.75 22.05 14.63
C VAL A 151 -6.10 23.50 14.31
N PRO A 152 -5.49 24.17 13.32
CA PRO A 152 -5.90 25.52 12.91
C PRO A 152 -7.35 25.61 12.41
N GLU A 153 -7.87 24.51 11.86
CA GLU A 153 -9.28 24.42 11.40
C GLU A 153 -10.29 24.15 12.53
N GLY A 154 -9.83 24.19 13.79
CA GLY A 154 -10.69 24.00 14.96
C GLY A 154 -11.04 22.54 15.26
N ILE A 155 -10.41 21.57 14.61
CA ILE A 155 -10.65 20.15 14.87
C ILE A 155 -9.92 19.75 16.15
N PRO A 156 -10.63 19.29 17.19
CA PRO A 156 -10.00 18.92 18.45
C PRO A 156 -9.12 17.70 18.31
N MET A 157 -7.86 17.81 18.72
CA MET A 157 -6.89 16.73 18.69
C MET A 157 -6.17 16.62 20.05
N PRO A 158 -5.71 15.41 20.43
CA PRO A 158 -4.92 15.24 21.64
C PRO A 158 -3.65 16.10 21.59
N LYS A 159 -3.33 16.75 22.72
CA LYS A 159 -2.05 17.47 22.83
C LYS A 159 -0.88 16.52 22.59
N GLY A 160 0.19 17.01 22.01
CA GLY A 160 1.39 16.20 21.76
C GLY A 160 2.46 17.02 21.05
N ILE A 161 3.69 16.55 21.17
CA ILE A 161 4.86 17.14 20.57
C ILE A 161 5.46 16.15 19.56
N ALA A 162 6.00 16.66 18.47
CA ALA A 162 6.82 15.87 17.54
C ALA A 162 8.29 16.06 17.90
N LEU A 163 9.01 14.95 18.03
CA LEU A 163 10.42 14.95 18.32
C LEU A 163 11.20 14.50 17.10
N HIS A 164 12.20 15.25 16.71
CA HIS A 164 13.11 14.91 15.62
C HIS A 164 14.51 14.58 16.16
N LYS A 165 15.27 13.80 15.39
CA LYS A 165 16.64 13.43 15.76
C LYS A 165 17.47 14.70 16.06
N GLY A 166 18.10 14.73 17.22
CA GLY A 166 18.92 15.86 17.67
C GLY A 166 18.16 16.92 18.48
N HIS A 167 16.84 16.86 18.59
CA HIS A 167 16.10 17.76 19.47
C HIS A 167 16.22 17.31 20.94
N LYS A 168 16.46 18.27 21.85
CA LYS A 168 16.40 18.02 23.30
C LYS A 168 14.93 17.99 23.71
N VAL A 169 14.59 16.97 24.50
CA VAL A 169 13.26 16.88 25.13
C VAL A 169 13.33 17.65 26.44
N GLU A 170 12.70 18.82 26.50
CA GLU A 170 12.67 19.64 27.70
C GLU A 170 11.59 19.17 28.68
N TYR A 171 10.45 18.76 28.16
CA TYR A 171 9.32 18.32 28.98
C TYR A 171 8.39 17.38 28.22
N VAL A 172 8.03 16.26 28.83
CA VAL A 172 6.99 15.35 28.35
C VAL A 172 5.94 15.20 29.42
N PRO A 173 4.67 15.63 29.16
CA PRO A 173 3.59 15.47 30.12
C PRO A 173 3.24 13.98 30.29
N PHE A 174 3.01 13.55 31.53
CA PHE A 174 2.51 12.22 31.85
C PHE A 174 1.05 12.28 32.34
N PRO A 175 0.23 11.24 32.02
CA PRO A 175 0.54 10.06 31.18
C PRO A 175 0.63 10.44 29.69
N CYS A 176 1.52 9.78 28.95
CA CYS A 176 1.70 10.00 27.52
C CYS A 176 1.84 8.69 26.75
N VAL A 177 1.59 8.73 25.44
CA VAL A 177 1.85 7.62 24.50
C VAL A 177 2.88 8.10 23.50
N VAL A 178 3.94 7.31 23.31
CA VAL A 178 4.96 7.54 22.28
C VAL A 178 4.59 6.74 21.04
N LYS A 179 4.60 7.39 19.87
CA LYS A 179 4.25 6.76 18.60
C LYS A 179 5.23 7.20 17.51
N PRO A 180 5.55 6.35 16.52
CA PRO A 180 6.20 6.81 15.29
C PRO A 180 5.37 7.93 14.64
N CYS A 181 6.04 8.95 14.12
CA CYS A 181 5.35 10.07 13.45
C CYS A 181 4.60 9.56 12.21
N CYS A 182 5.24 8.74 11.39
CA CYS A 182 4.67 8.08 10.22
C CYS A 182 4.55 6.58 10.48
N GLY A 183 3.50 5.97 9.94
CA GLY A 183 3.21 4.55 10.11
C GLY A 183 1.86 4.31 10.79
N GLY A 184 1.26 3.17 10.48
CA GLY A 184 0.00 2.69 11.01
C GLY A 184 0.20 1.51 11.96
N SER A 185 -0.92 0.99 12.46
CA SER A 185 -0.98 -0.15 13.36
C SER A 185 -0.25 0.03 14.72
N SER A 186 -0.26 -0.99 15.55
CA SER A 186 0.44 -1.02 16.84
C SER A 186 1.78 -1.75 16.74
N VAL A 187 2.47 -1.62 15.62
CA VAL A 187 3.81 -2.19 15.41
C VAL A 187 4.84 -1.21 15.95
N GLY A 188 5.56 -1.63 17.02
CA GLY A 188 6.59 -0.86 17.70
C GLY A 188 6.50 -0.96 19.20
#